data_5e6133c4a11dcf8928b13141d6d0a9bd
#
_entry.id   5e6133c4a11dcf8928b13141d6d0a9bd
#
_cell.length_a   1.000
_cell.length_b   1.000
_cell.length_c   1.000
_cell.angle_alpha   90.00
_cell.angle_beta   90.00
_cell.angle_gamma   90.00
#
_symmetry.space_group_name_H-M   'P 1'
#
loop_
_entity.id
_entity.type
_entity.pdbx_description
1 polymer ?
#
loop_
_entity_poly.entity_id
_entity_poly.type
_entity_poly.pdbx_seq_one_letter_code
_entity_poly.pdbx_strand_id
1 'polypeptide(L)'
;CMVCIDIDADPNNPRSGTEWHKQIKIIADHFDSLVYGGLSLSGHGIYLIFRIADPTKHWEHLNSLMIEIENLTGLKADRSCMDVTRLRIVSYDRQAYLNTQAKAYSKTVNREYEISLQQIYSERPVSSKTVAERHKTYERVIILIHKLKRKRIDITRNYNEWFDIGCALASEYGVKGLPLFQAVSSLHPNYDPDKCAKPYRICMKHNY
;
A
#
# COMPACT_ATOMS: atom_id res chain seq x y z
N CYS A 1 -17.52 -14.72 6.50
CA CYS A 1 -16.13 -14.34 6.23
C CYS A 1 -15.90 -12.89 6.65
N MET A 2 -14.64 -12.50 6.84
CA MET A 2 -14.29 -11.14 7.27
C MET A 2 -13.15 -10.62 6.41
N VAL A 3 -13.11 -9.29 6.24
CA VAL A 3 -12.01 -8.55 5.62
C VAL A 3 -11.50 -7.51 6.60
N CYS A 4 -10.22 -7.17 6.50
CA CYS A 4 -9.59 -6.15 7.32
C CYS A 4 -9.08 -5.01 6.44
N ILE A 5 -9.34 -3.78 6.85
CA ILE A 5 -8.88 -2.55 6.20
C ILE A 5 -7.97 -1.82 7.18
N ASP A 6 -6.78 -1.48 6.73
CA ASP A 6 -5.84 -0.60 7.42
C ASP A 6 -5.97 0.83 6.91
N ILE A 7 -5.93 1.77 7.83
CA ILE A 7 -5.85 3.20 7.53
C ILE A 7 -4.73 3.77 8.39
N ASP A 8 -3.58 3.99 7.74
CA ASP A 8 -2.38 4.48 8.40
C ASP A 8 -2.30 6.01 8.43
N ALA A 9 -1.34 6.51 9.20
CA ALA A 9 -1.05 7.93 9.22
C ALA A 9 -0.50 8.39 7.85
N ASP A 10 -1.29 9.21 7.18
CA ASP A 10 -0.94 9.94 5.96
C ASP A 10 -0.98 11.43 6.28
N PRO A 11 -0.27 12.32 5.57
CA PRO A 11 -0.37 13.77 5.77
C PRO A 11 -1.81 14.31 5.76
N ASN A 12 -2.73 13.61 5.09
CA ASN A 12 -4.14 13.98 4.97
C ASN A 12 -5.05 13.26 5.98
N ASN A 13 -4.54 12.28 6.71
CA ASN A 13 -5.31 11.52 7.71
C ASN A 13 -5.18 12.14 9.11
N PRO A 14 -6.11 11.86 10.04
CA PRO A 14 -6.02 12.29 11.44
C PRO A 14 -4.71 11.86 12.10
N ARG A 15 -4.25 12.64 13.08
CA ARG A 15 -2.97 12.41 13.77
C ARG A 15 -3.11 12.06 15.24
N SER A 16 -4.31 12.18 15.82
CA SER A 16 -4.56 11.89 17.22
C SER A 16 -5.48 10.68 17.42
N GLY A 17 -5.29 9.93 18.48
CA GLY A 17 -6.16 8.81 18.84
C GLY A 17 -7.61 9.21 19.01
N THR A 18 -7.88 10.41 19.55
CA THR A 18 -9.24 10.94 19.71
C THR A 18 -9.94 11.20 18.38
N GLU A 19 -9.19 11.69 17.37
CA GLU A 19 -9.72 11.90 16.03
C GLU A 19 -10.01 10.55 15.35
N TRP A 20 -9.15 9.56 15.54
CA TRP A 20 -9.35 8.22 15.03
C TRP A 20 -10.62 7.56 15.58
N HIS A 21 -10.91 7.69 16.88
CA HIS A 21 -12.14 7.17 17.48
C HIS A 21 -13.40 7.86 16.94
N LYS A 22 -13.34 9.17 16.63
CA LYS A 22 -14.44 9.87 15.94
C LYS A 22 -14.66 9.29 14.53
N GLN A 23 -13.60 9.00 13.79
CA GLN A 23 -13.70 8.40 12.46
C GLN A 23 -14.26 6.97 12.54
N ILE A 24 -13.80 6.16 13.49
CA ILE A 24 -14.36 4.82 13.73
C ILE A 24 -15.87 4.91 14.00
N LYS A 25 -16.30 5.88 14.77
CA LYS A 25 -17.74 6.09 15.08
C LYS A 25 -18.54 6.45 13.82
N ILE A 26 -18.04 7.37 13.00
CA ILE A 26 -18.68 7.75 11.71
C ILE A 26 -18.84 6.51 10.81
N ILE A 27 -17.79 5.68 10.71
CA ILE A 27 -17.81 4.45 9.94
C ILE A 27 -18.78 3.44 10.53
N ALA A 28 -18.80 3.28 11.86
CA ALA A 28 -19.70 2.37 12.56
C ALA A 28 -21.19 2.76 12.38
N ASP A 29 -21.49 4.06 12.41
CA ASP A 29 -22.85 4.58 12.23
C ASP A 29 -23.35 4.39 10.77
N HIS A 30 -22.41 4.26 9.80
CA HIS A 30 -22.74 4.08 8.38
C HIS A 30 -22.76 2.60 7.94
N PHE A 31 -21.90 1.76 8.52
CA PHE A 31 -21.73 0.37 8.11
C PHE A 31 -22.21 -0.63 9.17
N ASP A 32 -23.41 -1.15 9.02
CA ASP A 32 -23.92 -2.27 9.83
C ASP A 32 -23.02 -3.53 9.77
N SER A 33 -22.11 -3.57 8.81
CA SER A 33 -21.20 -4.70 8.57
C SER A 33 -19.87 -4.57 9.31
N LEU A 34 -19.59 -3.43 9.96
CA LEU A 34 -18.40 -3.25 10.79
C LEU A 34 -18.49 -4.13 12.03
N VAL A 35 -17.57 -5.06 12.17
CA VAL A 35 -17.44 -5.96 13.34
C VAL A 35 -16.57 -5.31 14.40
N TYR A 36 -15.44 -4.75 14.00
CA TYR A 36 -14.46 -4.16 14.91
C TYR A 36 -13.80 -2.95 14.27
N GLY A 37 -13.52 -1.93 15.08
CA GLY A 37 -12.71 -0.79 14.72
C GLY A 37 -11.87 -0.35 15.91
N GLY A 38 -10.55 -0.28 15.73
CA GLY A 38 -9.63 0.09 16.81
C GLY A 38 -8.33 0.68 16.30
N LEU A 39 -7.55 1.26 17.23
CA LEU A 39 -6.24 1.82 16.93
C LEU A 39 -5.25 0.73 16.50
N SER A 40 -4.36 1.06 15.58
CA SER A 40 -3.19 0.24 15.27
C SER A 40 -2.23 0.17 16.47
N LEU A 41 -1.28 -0.78 16.44
CA LEU A 41 -0.32 -0.98 17.54
C LEU A 41 0.50 0.28 17.85
N SER A 42 0.80 1.09 16.83
CA SER A 42 1.53 2.35 16.98
C SER A 42 0.65 3.50 17.50
N GLY A 43 -0.69 3.34 17.49
CA GLY A 43 -1.64 4.40 17.80
C GLY A 43 -1.78 5.49 16.72
N HIS A 44 -1.04 5.37 15.60
CA HIS A 44 -1.03 6.37 14.52
C HIS A 44 -1.94 6.01 13.35
N GLY A 45 -2.71 4.96 13.45
CA GLY A 45 -3.67 4.52 12.46
C GLY A 45 -4.77 3.69 13.10
N ILE A 46 -5.68 3.20 12.28
CA ILE A 46 -6.77 2.31 12.69
C ILE A 46 -6.82 1.08 11.79
N TYR A 47 -7.40 0.02 12.32
CA TYR A 47 -7.82 -1.11 11.51
C TYR A 47 -9.29 -1.41 11.76
N LEU A 48 -9.95 -1.79 10.68
CA LEU A 48 -11.38 -2.02 10.61
C LEU A 48 -11.64 -3.43 10.11
N ILE A 49 -12.47 -4.20 10.81
CA ILE A 49 -12.84 -5.55 10.40
C ILE A 49 -14.31 -5.56 10.02
N PHE A 50 -14.60 -5.96 8.78
CA PHE A 50 -15.95 -6.06 8.25
C PHE A 50 -16.33 -7.50 7.98
N ARG A 51 -17.62 -7.83 8.19
CA ARG A 51 -18.20 -9.08 7.73
C ARG A 51 -18.62 -8.93 6.28
N ILE A 52 -18.23 -9.87 5.41
CA ILE A 52 -18.60 -9.91 3.99
C ILE A 52 -19.52 -11.09 3.67
N ALA A 53 -20.37 -10.92 2.65
CA ALA A 53 -21.39 -11.89 2.27
C ALA A 53 -20.80 -13.09 1.52
N ASP A 54 -19.85 -12.85 0.61
CA ASP A 54 -19.30 -13.88 -0.27
C ASP A 54 -17.76 -13.92 -0.14
N PRO A 55 -17.20 -14.97 0.48
CA PRO A 55 -15.75 -15.11 0.63
C PRO A 55 -15.00 -15.26 -0.70
N THR A 56 -15.67 -15.74 -1.76
CA THR A 56 -15.08 -15.90 -3.09
C THR A 56 -14.85 -14.56 -3.77
N LYS A 57 -15.59 -13.53 -3.35
CA LYS A 57 -15.49 -12.13 -3.82
C LYS A 57 -14.78 -11.24 -2.79
N HIS A 58 -13.84 -11.81 -2.06
CA HIS A 58 -13.10 -11.10 -1.00
C HIS A 58 -12.56 -9.75 -1.49
N TRP A 59 -11.89 -9.77 -2.62
CA TRP A 59 -11.23 -8.62 -3.20
C TRP A 59 -12.22 -7.54 -3.67
N GLU A 60 -13.31 -7.93 -4.32
CA GLU A 60 -14.37 -7.03 -4.79
C GLU A 60 -15.10 -6.34 -3.63
N HIS A 61 -15.38 -7.09 -2.55
CA HIS A 61 -15.94 -6.53 -1.33
C HIS A 61 -14.98 -5.57 -0.64
N LEU A 62 -13.71 -5.94 -0.53
CA LEU A 62 -12.68 -5.12 0.12
C LEU A 62 -12.51 -3.78 -0.60
N ASN A 63 -12.41 -3.78 -1.93
CA ASN A 63 -12.32 -2.56 -2.72
C ASN A 63 -13.57 -1.68 -2.62
N SER A 64 -14.76 -2.30 -2.65
CA SER A 64 -16.02 -1.57 -2.47
C SER A 64 -16.05 -0.86 -1.12
N LEU A 65 -15.67 -1.54 -0.05
CA LEU A 65 -15.59 -0.98 1.30
C LEU A 65 -14.57 0.17 1.38
N MET A 66 -13.37 -0.01 0.81
CA MET A 66 -12.34 1.05 0.80
C MET A 66 -12.85 2.31 0.10
N ILE A 67 -13.47 2.17 -1.08
CA ILE A 67 -14.04 3.31 -1.82
C ILE A 67 -15.13 4.00 -1.02
N GLU A 68 -16.05 3.25 -0.41
CA GLU A 68 -17.14 3.84 0.38
C GLU A 68 -16.60 4.56 1.63
N ILE A 69 -15.60 3.99 2.32
CA ILE A 69 -14.94 4.62 3.46
C ILE A 69 -14.22 5.91 3.04
N GLU A 70 -13.46 5.85 1.94
CA GLU A 70 -12.77 7.02 1.39
C GLU A 70 -13.75 8.14 1.02
N ASN A 71 -14.88 7.80 0.41
CA ASN A 71 -15.94 8.77 0.06
C ASN A 71 -16.65 9.35 1.30
N LEU A 72 -16.88 8.52 2.33
CA LEU A 72 -17.56 8.93 3.55
C LEU A 72 -16.71 9.83 4.44
N THR A 73 -15.43 9.50 4.57
CA THR A 73 -14.55 10.07 5.59
C THR A 73 -13.41 10.93 5.03
N GLY A 74 -13.09 10.79 3.75
CA GLY A 74 -11.90 11.36 3.13
C GLY A 74 -10.59 10.64 3.52
N LEU A 75 -10.67 9.58 4.35
CA LEU A 75 -9.49 8.81 4.77
C LEU A 75 -9.04 7.90 3.65
N LYS A 76 -7.72 7.76 3.48
CA LYS A 76 -7.13 6.84 2.50
C LYS A 76 -6.78 5.52 3.16
N ALA A 77 -7.38 4.43 2.65
CA ALA A 77 -7.05 3.08 3.07
C ALA A 77 -5.69 2.62 2.50
N ASP A 78 -4.94 1.84 3.29
CA ASP A 78 -3.69 1.23 2.82
C ASP A 78 -3.98 0.06 1.87
N ARG A 79 -3.78 0.31 0.58
CA ARG A 79 -3.98 -0.70 -0.47
C ARG A 79 -2.87 -1.75 -0.55
N SER A 80 -1.78 -1.60 0.19
CA SER A 80 -0.72 -2.63 0.28
C SER A 80 -1.14 -3.82 1.15
N CYS A 81 -2.18 -3.66 1.95
CA CYS A 81 -2.65 -4.62 2.95
C CYS A 81 -3.88 -5.44 2.51
N MET A 82 -4.03 -5.75 1.21
CA MET A 82 -5.25 -6.34 0.64
C MET A 82 -5.26 -7.87 0.55
N ASP A 83 -4.20 -8.56 0.91
CA ASP A 83 -4.16 -10.02 0.79
C ASP A 83 -4.87 -10.73 1.95
N VAL A 84 -5.48 -11.89 1.64
CA VAL A 84 -6.27 -12.70 2.59
C VAL A 84 -5.41 -13.41 3.64
N THR A 85 -4.11 -13.49 3.43
CA THR A 85 -3.18 -14.24 4.27
C THR A 85 -2.46 -13.34 5.29
N ARG A 86 -2.75 -12.03 5.27
CA ARG A 86 -2.05 -11.07 6.10
C ARG A 86 -2.36 -11.26 7.57
N LEU A 87 -1.32 -11.50 8.34
CA LEU A 87 -1.43 -11.56 9.79
C LEU A 87 -1.61 -10.14 10.36
N ARG A 88 -2.47 -10.04 11.37
CA ARG A 88 -2.75 -8.80 12.09
C ARG A 88 -2.37 -8.95 13.55
N ILE A 89 -1.62 -7.98 14.06
CA ILE A 89 -1.34 -7.87 15.49
C ILE A 89 -2.54 -7.19 16.15
N VAL A 90 -3.10 -7.83 17.17
CA VAL A 90 -4.17 -7.23 17.98
C VAL A 90 -3.52 -6.23 18.94
N SER A 91 -3.97 -4.97 18.88
CA SER A 91 -3.59 -3.93 19.82
C SER A 91 -4.67 -3.74 20.88
N TYR A 92 -4.27 -3.36 22.07
CA TYR A 92 -5.22 -2.98 23.11
C TYR A 92 -5.72 -1.56 22.85
N ASP A 93 -7.03 -1.41 22.69
CA ASP A 93 -7.70 -0.12 22.58
C ASP A 93 -8.96 -0.13 23.46
N ARG A 94 -8.94 0.66 24.54
CA ARG A 94 -10.07 0.74 25.50
C ARG A 94 -11.35 1.29 24.87
N GLN A 95 -11.23 2.06 23.80
CA GLN A 95 -12.34 2.71 23.10
C GLN A 95 -12.67 2.04 21.77
N ALA A 96 -12.14 0.84 21.52
CA ALA A 96 -12.42 0.10 20.31
C ALA A 96 -13.93 -0.14 20.15
N TYR A 97 -14.40 -0.03 18.92
CA TYR A 97 -15.76 -0.42 18.55
C TYR A 97 -15.84 -1.93 18.36
N LEU A 98 -16.91 -2.53 18.88
CA LEU A 98 -17.20 -3.96 18.69
C LEU A 98 -18.69 -4.17 18.44
N ASN A 99 -19.02 -4.85 17.34
CA ASN A 99 -20.37 -5.28 17.01
C ASN A 99 -20.39 -6.77 16.64
N THR A 100 -20.80 -7.61 17.56
CA THR A 100 -20.91 -9.06 17.35
C THR A 100 -22.09 -9.47 16.46
N GLN A 101 -23.06 -8.56 16.26
CA GLN A 101 -24.26 -8.76 15.44
C GLN A 101 -24.13 -8.11 14.05
N ALA A 102 -22.91 -7.77 13.62
CA ALA A 102 -22.67 -7.12 12.35
C ALA A 102 -23.27 -7.91 11.18
N LYS A 103 -23.98 -7.21 10.29
CA LYS A 103 -24.54 -7.79 9.07
C LYS A 103 -23.47 -8.05 8.03
N ALA A 104 -23.75 -8.92 7.06
CA ALA A 104 -22.80 -9.15 5.98
C ALA A 104 -22.90 -8.03 4.92
N TYR A 105 -21.78 -7.45 4.56
CA TYR A 105 -21.65 -6.49 3.47
C TYR A 105 -21.74 -7.21 2.13
N SER A 106 -22.65 -6.79 1.25
CA SER A 106 -22.98 -7.49 -0.01
C SER A 106 -22.56 -6.73 -1.27
N LYS A 107 -22.22 -5.44 -1.16
CA LYS A 107 -21.81 -4.67 -2.34
C LYS A 107 -20.45 -5.13 -2.85
N THR A 108 -20.26 -5.07 -4.14
CA THR A 108 -19.02 -5.41 -4.85
C THR A 108 -18.72 -4.35 -5.90
N VAL A 109 -17.44 -4.08 -6.11
CA VAL A 109 -16.98 -3.24 -7.23
C VAL A 109 -16.59 -4.15 -8.38
N ASN A 110 -17.14 -3.90 -9.57
CA ASN A 110 -16.77 -4.65 -10.75
C ASN A 110 -15.34 -4.27 -11.19
N ARG A 111 -14.59 -5.26 -11.67
CA ARG A 111 -13.20 -5.11 -12.15
C ARG A 111 -13.04 -4.04 -13.24
N GLU A 112 -14.09 -3.80 -14.04
CA GLU A 112 -14.12 -2.75 -15.05
C GLU A 112 -14.10 -1.33 -14.46
N TYR A 113 -14.75 -1.12 -13.32
CA TYR A 113 -14.72 0.16 -12.61
C TYR A 113 -13.32 0.46 -12.06
N GLU A 114 -12.59 -0.56 -11.67
CA GLU A 114 -11.21 -0.42 -11.19
C GLU A 114 -10.23 -0.10 -12.31
N ILE A 115 -10.43 -0.70 -13.49
CA ILE A 115 -9.64 -0.34 -14.68
C ILE A 115 -9.88 1.14 -15.03
N SER A 116 -11.11 1.65 -14.89
CA SER A 116 -11.42 3.06 -15.09
C SER A 116 -10.78 3.96 -14.02
N LEU A 117 -10.75 3.55 -12.77
CA LEU A 117 -10.04 4.27 -11.71
C LEU A 117 -8.53 4.22 -11.91
N GLN A 118 -7.98 3.05 -12.27
CA GLN A 118 -6.56 2.94 -12.61
C GLN A 118 -6.19 3.80 -13.83
N GLN A 119 -7.07 3.94 -14.83
CA GLN A 119 -6.88 4.87 -15.93
C GLN A 119 -6.92 6.33 -15.48
N ILE A 120 -7.86 6.70 -14.62
CA ILE A 120 -7.94 8.06 -14.04
C ILE A 120 -6.70 8.38 -13.17
N TYR A 121 -6.20 7.39 -12.40
CA TYR A 121 -4.97 7.55 -11.62
C TYR A 121 -3.69 7.40 -12.45
N SER A 122 -3.73 6.70 -13.59
CA SER A 122 -2.60 6.60 -14.53
C SER A 122 -2.44 7.83 -15.43
N GLU A 123 -3.43 8.70 -15.49
CA GLU A 123 -3.33 10.04 -16.09
C GLU A 123 -2.59 11.06 -15.21
N ARG A 124 -1.92 10.62 -14.13
CA ARG A 124 -0.83 11.44 -13.59
C ARG A 124 0.16 11.66 -14.72
N PRO A 125 0.58 12.90 -14.97
CA PRO A 125 1.50 13.17 -16.04
C PRO A 125 2.71 12.27 -15.85
N VAL A 126 2.85 11.27 -16.72
CA VAL A 126 4.11 10.56 -16.90
C VAL A 126 5.13 11.68 -17.02
N SER A 127 6.08 11.72 -16.08
CA SER A 127 7.14 12.71 -16.03
C SER A 127 7.41 13.25 -17.43
N SER A 128 7.19 14.54 -17.65
CA SER A 128 7.34 15.23 -18.93
C SER A 128 8.78 15.24 -19.44
N LYS A 129 9.64 14.38 -18.88
CA LYS A 129 11.02 14.21 -19.24
C LYS A 129 11.12 13.66 -20.67
N THR A 130 11.80 14.38 -21.51
CA THR A 130 12.15 13.93 -22.85
C THR A 130 12.98 12.64 -22.81
N VAL A 131 13.03 11.90 -23.91
CA VAL A 131 13.88 10.68 -24.01
C VAL A 131 15.35 10.97 -23.65
N ALA A 132 15.85 12.16 -24.03
CA ALA A 132 17.20 12.61 -23.71
C ALA A 132 17.39 12.85 -22.20
N GLU A 133 16.41 13.42 -21.51
CA GLU A 133 16.46 13.63 -20.07
C GLU A 133 16.40 12.33 -19.29
N ARG A 134 15.61 11.35 -19.73
CA ARG A 134 15.58 10.00 -19.14
C ARG A 134 16.92 9.29 -19.31
N HIS A 135 17.55 9.41 -20.48
CA HIS A 135 18.88 8.84 -20.71
C HIS A 135 19.92 9.46 -19.77
N LYS A 136 19.94 10.78 -19.64
CA LYS A 136 20.82 11.51 -18.72
C LYS A 136 20.59 11.13 -17.26
N THR A 137 19.34 10.89 -16.86
CA THR A 137 19.00 10.42 -15.50
C THR A 137 19.49 9.00 -15.28
N TYR A 138 19.36 8.11 -16.26
CA TYR A 138 19.84 6.74 -16.21
C TYR A 138 21.37 6.67 -16.01
N GLU A 139 22.13 7.46 -16.77
CA GLU A 139 23.59 7.56 -16.61
C GLU A 139 23.98 8.06 -15.19
N ARG A 140 23.24 9.05 -14.65
CA ARG A 140 23.49 9.54 -13.29
C ARG A 140 23.25 8.46 -12.24
N VAL A 141 22.21 7.63 -12.40
CA VAL A 141 21.95 6.50 -11.50
C VAL A 141 23.07 5.47 -11.57
N ILE A 142 23.57 5.14 -12.76
CA ILE A 142 24.74 4.26 -12.92
C ILE A 142 25.97 4.82 -12.19
N ILE A 143 26.26 6.10 -12.37
CA ILE A 143 27.39 6.77 -11.69
C ILE A 143 27.22 6.71 -10.16
N LEU A 144 26.01 6.92 -9.68
CA LEU A 144 25.69 6.83 -8.24
C LEU A 144 25.95 5.41 -7.72
N ILE A 145 25.44 4.38 -8.42
CA ILE A 145 25.64 2.98 -8.04
C ILE A 145 27.13 2.64 -7.99
N HIS A 146 27.92 3.09 -8.98
CA HIS A 146 29.37 2.90 -8.95
C HIS A 146 30.04 3.58 -7.74
N LYS A 147 29.60 4.79 -7.36
CA LYS A 147 30.08 5.46 -6.16
C LYS A 147 29.73 4.71 -4.87
N LEU A 148 28.49 4.19 -4.77
CA LEU A 148 28.06 3.38 -3.64
C LEU A 148 28.91 2.10 -3.52
N LYS A 149 29.10 1.38 -4.64
CA LYS A 149 29.96 0.19 -4.69
C LYS A 149 31.40 0.47 -4.25
N ARG A 150 32.00 1.55 -4.79
CA ARG A 150 33.37 1.93 -4.44
C ARG A 150 33.52 2.26 -2.96
N LYS A 151 32.50 2.92 -2.37
CA LYS A 151 32.50 3.31 -0.95
C LYS A 151 31.94 2.21 -0.02
N ARG A 152 31.46 1.10 -0.57
CA ARG A 152 30.78 0.00 0.15
C ARG A 152 29.61 0.50 1.01
N ILE A 153 28.83 1.44 0.47
CA ILE A 153 27.67 2.01 1.16
C ILE A 153 26.42 1.22 0.74
N ASP A 154 25.83 0.50 1.69
CA ASP A 154 24.54 -0.16 1.51
C ASP A 154 23.41 0.82 1.85
N ILE A 155 22.53 1.07 0.88
CA ILE A 155 21.31 1.89 1.01
C ILE A 155 20.04 1.05 1.04
N THR A 156 20.19 -0.27 1.15
CA THR A 156 19.09 -1.25 1.14
C THR A 156 18.98 -1.99 2.47
N ARG A 157 19.26 -1.30 3.59
CA ARG A 157 19.45 -1.90 4.92
C ARG A 157 18.19 -2.54 5.48
N ASN A 158 17.03 -2.01 5.19
CA ASN A 158 15.75 -2.59 5.58
C ASN A 158 14.86 -2.84 4.37
N TYR A 159 13.82 -3.67 4.58
CA TYR A 159 12.92 -4.08 3.50
C TYR A 159 12.20 -2.91 2.84
N ASN A 160 11.76 -1.92 3.60
CA ASN A 160 10.99 -0.79 3.07
C ASN A 160 11.87 0.10 2.17
N GLU A 161 13.06 0.50 2.63
CA GLU A 161 14.02 1.26 1.82
C GLU A 161 14.37 0.52 0.54
N TRP A 162 14.63 -0.78 0.64
CA TRP A 162 14.92 -1.64 -0.50
C TRP A 162 13.76 -1.70 -1.50
N PHE A 163 12.54 -1.87 -1.00
CA PHE A 163 11.34 -1.94 -1.83
C PHE A 163 11.04 -0.59 -2.50
N ASP A 164 11.18 0.53 -1.77
CA ASP A 164 10.98 1.88 -2.30
C ASP A 164 11.96 2.21 -3.43
N ILE A 165 13.23 1.79 -3.29
CA ILE A 165 14.23 1.90 -4.36
C ILE A 165 13.80 1.09 -5.58
N GLY A 166 13.28 -0.12 -5.36
CA GLY A 166 12.74 -0.97 -6.42
C GLY A 166 11.59 -0.29 -7.16
N CYS A 167 10.64 0.28 -6.42
CA CYS A 167 9.49 0.99 -6.98
C CYS A 167 9.91 2.26 -7.75
N ALA A 168 10.85 3.05 -7.21
CA ALA A 168 11.36 4.23 -7.89
C ALA A 168 12.05 3.87 -9.23
N LEU A 169 12.87 2.82 -9.24
CA LEU A 169 13.54 2.33 -10.44
C LEU A 169 12.55 1.72 -11.44
N ALA A 170 11.51 1.02 -10.95
CA ALA A 170 10.46 0.45 -11.79
C ALA A 170 9.61 1.54 -12.45
N SER A 171 9.24 2.58 -11.70
CA SER A 171 8.46 3.72 -12.19
C SER A 171 9.21 4.51 -13.26
N GLU A 172 10.51 4.75 -13.08
CA GLU A 172 11.30 5.58 -14.01
C GLU A 172 11.78 4.77 -15.23
N TYR A 173 12.16 3.48 -15.07
CA TYR A 173 12.85 2.69 -16.11
C TYR A 173 12.14 1.42 -16.51
N GLY A 174 11.02 1.05 -15.87
CA GLY A 174 10.32 -0.20 -16.16
C GLY A 174 11.23 -1.42 -16.05
N VAL A 175 11.15 -2.33 -17.03
CA VAL A 175 11.98 -3.54 -17.06
C VAL A 175 13.48 -3.24 -17.08
N LYS A 176 13.89 -2.13 -17.68
CA LYS A 176 15.30 -1.71 -17.75
C LYS A 176 15.91 -1.31 -16.40
N GLY A 177 15.07 -1.06 -15.39
CA GLY A 177 15.51 -0.76 -14.04
C GLY A 177 15.92 -1.99 -13.21
N LEU A 178 15.52 -3.21 -13.60
CA LEU A 178 15.88 -4.43 -12.86
C LEU A 178 17.40 -4.62 -12.68
N PRO A 179 18.25 -4.45 -13.70
CA PRO A 179 19.70 -4.53 -13.51
C PRO A 179 20.25 -3.49 -12.53
N LEU A 180 19.67 -2.29 -12.49
CA LEU A 180 20.04 -1.25 -11.53
C LEU A 180 19.63 -1.64 -10.10
N PHE A 181 18.42 -2.18 -9.95
CA PHE A 181 17.93 -2.68 -8.67
C PHE A 181 18.80 -3.81 -8.12
N GLN A 182 19.15 -4.79 -8.95
CA GLN A 182 20.08 -5.85 -8.58
C GLN A 182 21.47 -5.31 -8.22
N ALA A 183 21.95 -4.31 -8.96
CA ALA A 183 23.25 -3.68 -8.72
C ALA A 183 23.31 -2.92 -7.38
N VAL A 184 22.21 -2.30 -6.93
CA VAL A 184 22.11 -1.66 -5.63
C VAL A 184 21.96 -2.72 -4.53
N SER A 185 21.08 -3.70 -4.73
CA SER A 185 20.83 -4.79 -3.78
C SER A 185 22.07 -5.63 -3.50
N SER A 186 22.99 -5.75 -4.49
CA SER A 186 24.25 -6.49 -4.34
C SER A 186 25.22 -5.91 -3.29
N LEU A 187 24.91 -4.75 -2.72
CA LEU A 187 25.66 -4.15 -1.61
C LEU A 187 25.22 -4.70 -0.25
N HIS A 188 24.05 -5.33 -0.18
CA HIS A 188 23.57 -5.93 1.04
C HIS A 188 24.26 -7.28 1.32
N PRO A 189 24.68 -7.57 2.58
CA PRO A 189 25.38 -8.83 2.91
C PRO A 189 24.62 -10.12 2.55
N ASN A 190 23.30 -10.08 2.64
CA ASN A 190 22.41 -11.23 2.35
C ASN A 190 21.82 -11.17 0.94
N TYR A 191 22.49 -10.53 -0.02
CA TYR A 191 22.01 -10.41 -1.38
C TYR A 191 21.86 -11.78 -2.05
N ASP A 192 20.71 -11.95 -2.69
CA ASP A 192 20.37 -13.12 -3.49
C ASP A 192 19.72 -12.64 -4.80
N PRO A 193 20.37 -12.84 -5.98
CA PRO A 193 19.87 -12.33 -7.25
C PRO A 193 18.50 -12.92 -7.62
N ASP A 194 18.23 -14.18 -7.27
CA ASP A 194 16.96 -14.84 -7.59
C ASP A 194 15.79 -14.26 -6.76
N LYS A 195 16.08 -13.77 -5.57
CA LYS A 195 15.12 -13.12 -4.70
C LYS A 195 14.80 -11.66 -5.08
N CYS A 196 15.60 -11.02 -5.93
CA CYS A 196 15.34 -9.65 -6.37
C CYS A 196 14.29 -9.54 -7.46
N ALA A 197 14.21 -10.53 -8.36
CA ALA A 197 13.36 -10.44 -9.56
C ALA A 197 11.85 -10.43 -9.23
N LYS A 198 11.41 -11.21 -8.23
CA LYS A 198 10.00 -11.27 -7.83
C LYS A 198 9.49 -9.95 -7.23
N PRO A 199 10.14 -9.37 -6.20
CA PRO A 199 9.77 -8.07 -5.65
C PRO A 199 9.82 -6.96 -6.69
N TYR A 200 10.80 -6.92 -7.58
CA TYR A 200 10.85 -5.92 -8.64
C TYR A 200 9.65 -6.01 -9.60
N ARG A 201 9.16 -7.21 -9.93
CA ARG A 201 7.92 -7.39 -10.70
C ARG A 201 6.69 -6.85 -9.95
N ILE A 202 6.68 -6.94 -8.62
CA ILE A 202 5.65 -6.32 -7.79
C ILE A 202 5.78 -4.80 -7.89
N CYS A 203 6.99 -4.24 -7.74
CA CYS A 203 7.23 -2.81 -7.91
C CYS A 203 6.75 -2.26 -9.26
N MET A 204 6.92 -3.02 -10.36
CA MET A 204 6.41 -2.61 -11.69
C MET A 204 4.87 -2.55 -11.77
N LYS A 205 4.17 -3.26 -10.90
CA LYS A 205 2.69 -3.23 -10.83
C LYS A 205 2.18 -2.13 -9.89
N HIS A 206 3.01 -1.69 -8.96
CA HIS A 206 2.73 -0.56 -8.09
C HIS A 206 3.13 0.71 -8.84
N ASN A 207 2.14 1.42 -9.40
CA ASN A 207 2.37 2.78 -9.90
C ASN A 207 2.52 3.72 -8.70
N TYR A 208 3.75 4.17 -8.46
CA TYR A 208 4.05 5.29 -7.57
C TYR A 208 3.87 6.61 -8.30
#